data_31e78732a344742dbaae0f776a347e46
#
_entry.id   31e78732a344742dbaae0f776a347e46
#
_cell.length_a   1.000
_cell.length_b   1.000
_cell.length_c   1.000
_cell.angle_alpha   90.00
_cell.angle_beta   90.00
_cell.angle_gamma   90.00
#
_symmetry.space_group_name_H-M   'P 1'
#
loop_
_entity.id
_entity.type
_entity.pdbx_description
1 polymer ?
#
loop_
_entity_poly.entity_id
_entity_poly.type
_entity_poly.pdbx_seq_one_letter_code
_entity_poly.pdbx_strand_id
1 'polypeptide(L)'
;MRAAIRDYAFVSPEFPKAMLARLEAGHVIDPHRDGAGSNLLTHKIHIPVQTNPGALFCAGGEVRHLALGQAYEVNNIGEHSARNDGAQDRIHFIFEVFENAPEGRREVAV
;
A
#
# COMPACT_ATOMS: atom_id res chain seq x y z
N MET A 1 -12.20 -1.34 -2.80
CA MET A 1 -11.26 -0.22 -2.59
C MET A 1 -11.87 0.94 -1.83
N ARG A 2 -13.09 1.34 -2.16
CA ARG A 2 -13.69 2.51 -1.49
C ARG A 2 -13.86 2.34 0.02
N ALA A 3 -14.23 1.14 0.48
CA ALA A 3 -14.37 0.91 1.92
C ALA A 3 -13.03 1.10 2.66
N ALA A 4 -11.93 0.71 2.05
CA ALA A 4 -10.60 0.81 2.66
C ALA A 4 -10.10 2.25 2.80
N ILE A 5 -10.66 3.18 2.02
CA ILE A 5 -10.24 4.58 2.03
C ILE A 5 -11.27 5.52 2.65
N ARG A 6 -12.29 4.98 3.29
CA ARG A 6 -13.40 5.79 3.83
C ARG A 6 -12.92 6.89 4.77
N ASP A 7 -11.93 6.58 5.61
CA ASP A 7 -11.44 7.51 6.61
C ASP A 7 -10.65 8.69 6.04
N TYR A 8 -10.20 8.59 4.79
CA TYR A 8 -9.53 9.70 4.11
C TYR A 8 -10.50 10.81 3.68
N ALA A 9 -11.79 10.50 3.60
CA ALA A 9 -12.82 11.45 3.16
C ALA A 9 -12.53 12.08 1.80
N PHE A 10 -12.01 11.30 0.85
CA PHE A 10 -11.78 11.79 -0.51
C PHE A 10 -13.07 12.24 -1.16
N VAL A 11 -13.03 13.40 -1.82
CA VAL A 11 -14.16 13.93 -2.58
C VAL A 11 -14.27 13.24 -3.93
N SER A 12 -13.16 13.09 -4.63
CA SER A 12 -13.12 12.49 -5.97
C SER A 12 -11.92 11.56 -6.07
N PRO A 13 -11.97 10.36 -5.46
CA PRO A 13 -10.83 9.45 -5.48
C PRO A 13 -10.62 8.85 -6.86
N GLU A 14 -9.37 8.81 -7.29
CA GLU A 14 -8.92 8.13 -8.49
C GLU A 14 -8.02 6.96 -8.12
N PHE A 15 -8.16 5.86 -8.84
CA PHE A 15 -7.43 4.63 -8.57
C PHE A 15 -6.56 4.29 -9.79
N PRO A 16 -5.36 4.89 -9.91
CA PRO A 16 -4.54 4.69 -11.10
C PRO A 16 -3.98 3.28 -11.24
N LYS A 17 -3.94 2.51 -10.17
CA LYS A 17 -3.34 1.18 -10.18
C LYS A 17 -4.02 0.27 -9.15
N ALA A 18 -4.25 -0.97 -9.54
CA ALA A 18 -4.69 -2.03 -8.65
C ALA A 18 -4.12 -3.35 -9.14
N MET A 19 -3.61 -4.19 -8.21
CA MET A 19 -3.03 -5.47 -8.58
C MET A 19 -3.05 -6.45 -7.40
N LEU A 20 -2.88 -7.74 -7.73
CA LEU A 20 -2.53 -8.76 -6.75
C LEU A 20 -1.04 -9.02 -6.88
N ALA A 21 -0.33 -8.98 -5.75
CA ALA A 21 1.10 -9.19 -5.72
C ALA A 21 1.44 -10.37 -4.80
N ARG A 22 2.12 -11.36 -5.36
CA ARG A 22 2.53 -12.56 -4.64
C ARG A 22 4.01 -12.49 -4.28
N LEU A 23 4.31 -12.76 -3.04
CA LEU A 23 5.68 -13.01 -2.57
C LEU A 23 5.75 -14.47 -2.14
N GLU A 24 6.45 -15.27 -2.92
CA GLU A 24 6.54 -16.70 -2.67
C GLU A 24 7.24 -17.02 -1.35
N ALA A 25 6.88 -18.16 -0.77
CA ALA A 25 7.53 -18.65 0.43
C ALA A 25 9.05 -18.72 0.23
N GLY A 26 9.81 -18.21 1.18
CA GLY A 26 11.27 -18.20 1.13
C GLY A 26 11.89 -17.08 0.29
N HIS A 27 11.09 -16.19 -0.27
CA HIS A 27 11.60 -15.11 -1.11
C HIS A 27 11.61 -13.78 -0.38
N VAL A 28 12.38 -12.84 -0.91
CA VAL A 28 12.54 -11.50 -0.35
C VAL A 28 12.34 -10.46 -1.44
N ILE A 29 11.88 -9.28 -1.03
CA ILE A 29 11.92 -8.06 -1.83
C ILE A 29 12.96 -7.17 -1.16
N ASP A 30 14.06 -6.92 -1.87
CA ASP A 30 15.18 -6.14 -1.33
C ASP A 30 14.75 -4.71 -1.00
N PRO A 31 15.46 -4.05 -0.07
CA PRO A 31 15.19 -2.66 0.24
C PRO A 31 15.23 -1.80 -1.01
N HIS A 32 14.20 -1.00 -1.21
CA HIS A 32 14.07 -0.14 -2.37
C HIS A 32 13.14 1.03 -2.05
N ARG A 33 13.15 2.01 -2.93
CA ARG A 33 12.16 3.08 -2.95
C ARG A 33 11.36 2.95 -4.23
N ASP A 34 10.09 3.28 -4.18
CA ASP A 34 9.30 3.34 -5.40
C ASP A 34 9.83 4.47 -6.28
N GLY A 35 9.75 4.28 -7.60
CA GLY A 35 10.40 5.15 -8.55
C GLY A 35 10.00 6.60 -8.46
N ALA A 36 10.88 7.48 -8.96
CA ALA A 36 10.68 8.92 -8.92
C ALA A 36 9.44 9.40 -9.68
N GLY A 37 8.93 8.58 -10.60
CA GLY A 37 7.67 8.84 -11.27
C GLY A 37 6.45 8.59 -10.41
N SER A 38 6.64 8.00 -9.25
CA SER A 38 5.54 7.81 -8.32
C SER A 38 5.01 9.16 -7.89
N ASN A 39 3.71 9.32 -8.01
CA ASN A 39 3.07 10.53 -7.60
C ASN A 39 3.14 10.67 -6.08
N LEU A 40 3.78 11.72 -5.60
CA LEU A 40 3.88 11.98 -4.16
C LEU A 40 2.52 12.17 -3.50
N LEU A 41 1.49 12.46 -4.29
CA LEU A 41 0.12 12.62 -3.80
C LEU A 41 -0.66 11.30 -3.75
N THR A 42 -0.05 10.23 -4.24
CA THR A 42 -0.69 8.93 -4.30
C THR A 42 -0.48 8.17 -2.99
N HIS A 43 -1.57 7.65 -2.46
CA HIS A 43 -1.55 6.76 -1.31
C HIS A 43 -1.51 5.32 -1.81
N LYS A 44 -0.57 4.54 -1.31
CA LYS A 44 -0.44 3.13 -1.69
C LYS A 44 -0.98 2.26 -0.56
N ILE A 45 -2.00 1.49 -0.87
CA ILE A 45 -2.72 0.68 0.12
C ILE A 45 -2.46 -0.79 -0.15
N HIS A 46 -2.10 -1.51 0.90
CA HIS A 46 -1.94 -2.97 0.89
C HIS A 46 -3.02 -3.62 1.73
N ILE A 47 -3.67 -4.64 1.19
CA ILE A 47 -4.61 -5.48 1.93
C ILE A 47 -4.14 -6.93 1.77
N PRO A 48 -3.62 -7.56 2.83
CA PRO A 48 -3.26 -8.98 2.73
C PRO A 48 -4.50 -9.84 2.52
N VAL A 49 -4.50 -10.63 1.45
CA VAL A 49 -5.59 -11.57 1.15
C VAL A 49 -5.17 -13.01 1.41
N GLN A 50 -3.87 -13.26 1.49
CA GLN A 50 -3.28 -14.50 1.98
C GLN A 50 -1.96 -14.16 2.64
N THR A 51 -1.74 -14.61 3.86
CA THR A 51 -0.53 -14.31 4.58
C THR A 51 -0.21 -15.40 5.60
N ASN A 52 0.94 -15.27 6.28
CA ASN A 52 1.36 -16.17 7.35
C ASN A 52 2.26 -15.38 8.30
N PRO A 53 2.53 -15.90 9.52
CA PRO A 53 3.33 -15.16 10.50
C PRO A 53 4.76 -14.82 10.08
N GLY A 54 5.31 -15.52 9.09
CA GLY A 54 6.66 -15.26 8.57
C GLY A 54 6.70 -14.21 7.47
N ALA A 55 5.55 -13.70 7.03
CA ALA A 55 5.49 -12.65 6.02
C ALA A 55 5.63 -11.30 6.70
N LEU A 56 6.78 -10.66 6.50
CA LEU A 56 7.15 -9.44 7.20
C LEU A 56 7.38 -8.28 6.22
N PHE A 57 6.99 -7.10 6.64
CA PHE A 57 7.17 -5.86 5.91
C PHE A 57 8.06 -4.92 6.74
N CYS A 58 9.07 -4.35 6.11
CA CYS A 58 10.04 -3.47 6.77
C CYS A 58 9.98 -2.08 6.15
N ALA A 59 9.78 -1.07 6.98
CA ALA A 59 9.77 0.32 6.53
C ALA A 59 10.12 1.22 7.71
N GLY A 60 10.91 2.25 7.46
CA GLY A 60 11.24 3.24 8.49
C GLY A 60 11.93 2.64 9.72
N GLY A 61 12.68 1.56 9.55
CA GLY A 61 13.34 0.87 10.66
C GLY A 61 12.42 -0.05 11.47
N GLU A 62 11.16 -0.17 11.08
CA GLU A 62 10.21 -1.07 11.73
C GLU A 62 9.98 -2.32 10.90
N VAL A 63 9.79 -3.44 11.59
CA VAL A 63 9.42 -4.72 10.98
C VAL A 63 8.01 -5.06 11.47
N ARG A 64 7.09 -5.29 10.54
CA ARG A 64 5.69 -5.54 10.88
C ARG A 64 5.13 -6.71 10.08
N HIS A 65 4.26 -7.47 10.73
CA HIS A 65 3.39 -8.42 10.05
C HIS A 65 2.07 -7.71 9.74
N LEU A 66 1.68 -7.69 8.47
CA LEU A 66 0.43 -7.08 8.06
C LEU A 66 -0.68 -8.14 8.14
N ALA A 67 -1.73 -7.84 8.89
CA ALA A 67 -2.77 -8.80 9.21
C ALA A 67 -3.74 -9.01 8.04
N LEU A 68 -4.22 -10.26 7.93
CA LEU A 68 -5.17 -10.65 6.90
C LEU A 68 -6.41 -9.74 6.91
N GLY A 69 -6.78 -9.24 5.74
CA GLY A 69 -7.99 -8.46 5.55
C GLY A 69 -7.94 -7.02 6.03
N GLN A 70 -6.83 -6.60 6.62
CA GLN A 70 -6.67 -5.22 7.09
C GLN A 70 -6.04 -4.36 6.00
N ALA A 71 -6.44 -3.08 5.91
CA ALA A 71 -5.87 -2.14 4.96
C ALA A 71 -4.77 -1.33 5.64
N TYR A 72 -3.63 -1.22 4.96
CA TYR A 72 -2.48 -0.47 5.44
C TYR A 72 -2.01 0.50 4.38
N GLU A 73 -1.79 1.74 4.77
CA GLU A 73 -1.07 2.65 3.89
C GLU A 73 0.42 2.41 4.05
N VAL A 74 1.11 2.23 2.93
CA VAL A 74 2.55 2.00 2.88
C VAL A 74 3.23 3.26 2.38
N ASN A 75 4.27 3.71 3.08
CA ASN A 75 5.06 4.85 2.65
C ASN A 75 5.89 4.43 1.42
N ASN A 76 5.39 4.75 0.22
CA ASN A 76 6.01 4.35 -1.03
C ASN A 76 7.19 5.22 -1.44
N ILE A 77 7.40 6.36 -0.78
CA ILE A 77 8.55 7.24 -1.06
C ILE A 77 9.73 6.95 -0.14
N GLY A 78 9.52 6.29 0.99
CA GLY A 78 10.58 5.85 1.88
C GLY A 78 11.12 4.48 1.48
N GLU A 79 12.30 4.14 1.98
CA GLU A 79 12.85 2.82 1.75
C GLU A 79 12.04 1.75 2.46
N HIS A 80 11.71 0.70 1.75
CA HIS A 80 10.96 -0.42 2.30
C HIS A 80 11.39 -1.73 1.65
N SER A 81 11.10 -2.82 2.34
CA SER A 81 11.43 -4.17 1.91
C SER A 81 10.40 -5.15 2.46
N ALA A 82 10.47 -6.38 2.00
CA ALA A 82 9.61 -7.43 2.50
C ALA A 82 10.32 -8.77 2.42
N ARG A 83 9.91 -9.71 3.26
CA ARG A 83 10.38 -11.09 3.18
C ARG A 83 9.27 -12.03 3.60
N ASN A 84 9.32 -13.23 3.07
CA ASN A 84 8.39 -14.28 3.43
C ASN A 84 9.16 -15.49 3.93
N ASP A 85 9.35 -15.57 5.24
CA ASP A 85 10.06 -16.67 5.89
C ASP A 85 9.12 -17.84 6.19
N GLY A 86 7.85 -17.72 5.86
CA GLY A 86 6.86 -18.76 6.12
C GLY A 86 6.82 -19.83 5.04
N ALA A 87 5.90 -20.76 5.19
CA ALA A 87 5.75 -21.91 4.30
C ALA A 87 4.71 -21.69 3.20
N GLN A 88 3.99 -20.60 3.25
CA GLN A 88 2.93 -20.28 2.27
C GLN A 88 3.24 -18.95 1.59
N ASP A 89 2.79 -18.80 0.36
CA ASP A 89 2.93 -17.55 -0.37
C ASP A 89 2.13 -16.46 0.32
N ARG A 90 2.67 -15.23 0.27
CA ARG A 90 1.97 -14.03 0.71
C ARG A 90 1.35 -13.38 -0.51
N ILE A 91 0.07 -13.07 -0.44
CA ILE A 91 -0.64 -12.37 -1.52
C ILE A 91 -1.28 -11.12 -0.94
N HIS A 92 -0.91 -9.97 -1.49
CA HIS A 92 -1.52 -8.69 -1.15
C HIS A 92 -2.33 -8.17 -2.32
N PHE A 93 -3.51 -7.63 -2.05
CA PHE A 93 -4.17 -6.73 -2.96
C PHE A 93 -3.59 -5.35 -2.72
N ILE A 94 -3.01 -4.76 -3.76
CA ILE A 94 -2.34 -3.46 -3.68
C ILE A 94 -3.04 -2.52 -4.64
N PHE A 95 -3.40 -1.34 -4.17
CA PHE A 95 -3.93 -0.31 -5.05
C PHE A 95 -3.39 1.06 -4.64
N GLU A 96 -3.43 1.96 -5.60
CA GLU A 96 -3.06 3.36 -5.38
C GLU A 96 -4.31 4.21 -5.50
N VAL A 97 -4.36 5.27 -4.71
CA VAL A 97 -5.46 6.21 -4.71
C VAL A 97 -4.95 7.62 -4.50
N PHE A 98 -5.55 8.58 -5.15
CA PHE A 98 -5.27 9.98 -4.90
C PHE A 98 -6.55 10.82 -5.02
N GLU A 99 -6.52 12.00 -4.41
CA GLU A 99 -7.61 12.95 -4.49
C GLU A 99 -7.50 13.74 -5.80
N ASN A 100 -8.52 13.64 -6.64
CA ASN A 100 -8.54 14.34 -7.92
C ASN A 100 -9.29 15.68 -7.87
N ALA A 101 -9.92 16.02 -6.75
CA ALA A 101 -10.61 17.30 -6.64
C ALA A 101 -9.59 18.45 -6.72
N PRO A 102 -9.77 19.41 -7.63
CA PRO A 102 -8.88 20.55 -7.70
C PRO A 102 -8.87 21.34 -6.39
N GLU A 103 -7.69 21.82 -6.00
CA GLU A 103 -7.54 22.58 -4.78
C GLU A 103 -8.40 23.85 -4.80
N GLY A 104 -8.46 24.54 -5.93
CA GLY A 104 -9.31 25.72 -6.09
C GLY A 104 -10.78 25.45 -5.86
N ARG A 105 -11.24 24.22 -6.16
CA ARG A 105 -12.60 23.81 -5.88
C ARG A 105 -12.89 23.80 -4.38
N ARG A 106 -11.93 23.37 -3.59
CA ARG A 106 -12.07 23.36 -2.13
C ARG A 106 -12.10 24.76 -1.57
N GLU A 107 -11.28 25.64 -2.09
CA GLU A 107 -11.24 27.03 -1.66
C GLU A 107 -12.54 27.74 -1.98
N VAL A 108 -13.10 27.48 -3.14
CA VAL A 108 -14.37 28.09 -3.55
C VAL A 108 -15.53 27.66 -2.66
N ALA A 109 -15.47 26.45 -2.10
CA ALA A 109 -16.49 25.94 -1.22
C ALA A 109 -16.53 26.64 0.14
N VAL A 110 -15.52 27.42 0.44
CA VAL A 110 -15.46 28.20 1.66
C VAL A 110 -16.18 29.54 1.46
#